data_ac19380ecfe7d0e4391bda46d4448ce7
#
_entry.id   ac19380ecfe7d0e4391bda46d4448ce7
#
_cell.length_a   1.000
_cell.length_b   1.000
_cell.length_c   1.000
_cell.angle_alpha   90.00
_cell.angle_beta   90.00
_cell.angle_gamma   90.00
#
_symmetry.space_group_name_H-M   'P 1'
#
loop_
_entity.id
_entity.type
_entity.pdbx_description
1 polymer ?
#
loop_
_entity_poly.entity_id
_entity_poly.type
_entity_poly.pdbx_seq_one_letter_code
_entity_poly.pdbx_strand_id
1 'polypeptide(L)'
;LARSVTDTTPGAEIYGSHYHTWRSTIQLDGILDGKHTIVDGEYDFTKPYYEMVLNQQKDGVCMDYATLKTQGLHYSAAFAQGNVATMNMGSWFIATLIQKIKDGEYTDCTNWGIVKYPHAEGVEPGSTLSTITALAVPTSAPNKDAAWDFVKFVSGAEGAEVMASTGNIPAMTNDKIVDLIASMDGFPTDEASKEALVTSHTYLEMPANDKSSEIETVLNEQHDLIMNEETSVDDAIAAMNEGVQAILAQ
;
A
#
# COMPACT_ATOMS: atom_id res chain seq x y z
N LEU A 1 -7.98 11.68 13.66
CA LEU A 1 -7.53 10.51 14.44
C LEU A 1 -6.02 10.51 14.63
N ALA A 2 -5.19 10.49 13.55
CA ALA A 2 -3.73 10.42 13.68
C ALA A 2 -3.17 11.45 14.67
N ARG A 3 -3.53 12.74 14.49
CA ARG A 3 -3.09 13.82 15.42
C ARG A 3 -3.50 13.61 16.86
N SER A 4 -4.63 12.97 17.16
CA SER A 4 -5.12 12.79 18.53
C SER A 4 -4.40 11.71 19.31
N VAL A 5 -3.63 10.85 18.63
CA VAL A 5 -2.83 9.78 19.25
C VAL A 5 -1.32 10.05 19.14
N THR A 6 -0.94 11.16 18.51
CA THR A 6 0.48 11.57 18.35
C THR A 6 1.04 12.07 19.68
N ASP A 7 2.25 11.63 20.03
CA ASP A 7 3.06 12.19 21.10
C ASP A 7 4.44 12.56 20.53
N THR A 8 4.82 13.82 20.66
CA THR A 8 6.10 14.35 20.17
C THR A 8 7.15 14.49 21.27
N THR A 9 6.94 13.87 22.44
CA THR A 9 7.91 13.91 23.55
C THR A 9 9.22 13.21 23.13
N PRO A 10 10.37 13.91 23.14
CA PRO A 10 11.63 13.33 22.72
C PRO A 10 11.98 12.03 23.47
N GLY A 11 12.23 10.96 22.71
CA GLY A 11 12.56 9.63 23.23
C GLY A 11 11.36 8.79 23.69
N ALA A 12 10.13 9.31 23.49
CA ALA A 12 8.87 8.60 23.71
C ALA A 12 7.86 8.91 22.60
N GLU A 13 8.36 9.21 21.41
CA GLU A 13 7.53 9.61 20.26
C GLU A 13 6.54 8.50 19.89
N ILE A 14 5.27 8.90 19.69
CA ILE A 14 4.23 8.08 19.08
C ILE A 14 3.79 8.78 17.81
N TYR A 15 4.02 8.14 16.69
CA TYR A 15 3.58 8.62 15.39
C TYR A 15 2.13 8.21 15.14
N GLY A 16 1.26 9.17 14.93
CA GLY A 16 -0.16 8.91 14.65
C GLY A 16 -0.39 8.20 13.31
N SER A 17 0.52 8.40 12.37
CA SER A 17 0.51 7.73 11.06
C SER A 17 1.93 7.40 10.59
N HIS A 18 2.05 6.43 9.69
CA HIS A 18 3.28 6.12 8.98
C HIS A 18 3.00 5.99 7.48
N TYR A 19 3.75 6.71 6.68
CA TYR A 19 3.77 6.61 5.22
C TYR A 19 5.14 6.05 4.81
N HIS A 20 5.14 4.91 4.13
CA HIS A 20 6.39 4.40 3.58
C HIS A 20 6.85 5.28 2.41
N THR A 21 8.13 5.19 2.05
CA THR A 21 8.76 6.06 1.02
C THR A 21 8.28 5.78 -0.41
N TRP A 22 7.27 4.98 -0.61
CA TRP A 22 6.65 4.74 -1.92
C TRP A 22 5.63 5.84 -2.24
N ARG A 23 5.68 6.37 -3.46
CA ARG A 23 4.70 7.33 -3.96
C ARG A 23 3.25 6.83 -3.83
N SER A 24 3.07 5.51 -4.01
CA SER A 24 1.76 4.87 -3.94
C SER A 24 1.06 5.06 -2.60
N THR A 25 1.80 5.22 -1.49
CA THR A 25 1.21 5.45 -0.17
C THR A 25 0.53 6.82 -0.02
N ILE A 26 0.68 7.70 -1.00
CA ILE A 26 0.12 9.05 -1.02
C ILE A 26 -0.71 9.28 -2.29
N GLN A 27 -0.15 9.02 -3.47
CA GLN A 27 -0.80 9.34 -4.75
C GLN A 27 -2.08 8.54 -4.97
N LEU A 28 -2.11 7.30 -4.49
CA LEU A 28 -3.20 6.37 -4.82
C LEU A 28 -4.49 6.62 -4.04
N ASP A 29 -4.47 7.43 -3.00
CA ASP A 29 -5.69 7.84 -2.30
C ASP A 29 -6.67 8.56 -3.24
N GLY A 30 -6.14 9.27 -4.22
CA GLY A 30 -6.91 10.05 -5.18
C GLY A 30 -7.59 9.23 -6.29
N ILE A 31 -7.20 7.96 -6.50
CA ILE A 31 -7.84 7.12 -7.53
C ILE A 31 -9.03 6.31 -7.01
N LEU A 32 -9.30 6.33 -5.70
CA LEU A 32 -10.36 5.54 -5.09
C LEU A 32 -11.77 5.98 -5.49
N ASP A 33 -11.91 7.15 -6.10
CA ASP A 33 -13.18 7.62 -6.67
C ASP A 33 -13.51 7.03 -8.05
N GLY A 34 -12.56 6.29 -8.64
CA GLY A 34 -12.70 5.62 -9.95
C GLY A 34 -12.69 6.55 -11.16
N LYS A 35 -12.34 7.84 -10.98
CA LYS A 35 -12.30 8.83 -12.07
C LYS A 35 -10.91 9.01 -12.66
N HIS A 36 -9.88 8.75 -11.85
CA HIS A 36 -8.49 8.93 -12.23
C HIS A 36 -7.74 7.61 -12.21
N THR A 37 -6.70 7.53 -13.01
CA THR A 37 -5.71 6.47 -12.96
C THR A 37 -4.30 7.06 -12.94
N ILE A 38 -3.32 6.25 -12.55
CA ILE A 38 -1.93 6.72 -12.49
C ILE A 38 -1.29 6.89 -13.87
N VAL A 39 -1.96 6.48 -14.94
CA VAL A 39 -1.47 6.57 -16.33
C VAL A 39 -2.20 7.64 -17.16
N ASP A 40 -3.02 8.48 -16.55
CA ASP A 40 -3.84 9.47 -17.26
C ASP A 40 -3.03 10.69 -17.76
N GLY A 41 -1.90 10.98 -17.12
CA GLY A 41 -1.10 12.17 -17.41
C GLY A 41 -1.65 13.47 -16.80
N GLU A 42 -2.54 13.35 -15.83
CA GLU A 42 -3.11 14.46 -15.03
C GLU A 42 -3.10 14.05 -13.55
N TYR A 43 -2.39 14.81 -12.71
CA TYR A 43 -2.13 14.42 -11.30
C TYR A 43 -2.60 15.45 -10.26
N ASP A 44 -3.37 16.46 -10.67
CA ASP A 44 -3.91 17.48 -9.76
C ASP A 44 -4.75 16.88 -8.62
N PHE A 45 -5.34 15.72 -8.85
CA PHE A 45 -6.09 14.96 -7.85
C PHE A 45 -5.21 14.49 -6.67
N THR A 46 -3.90 14.44 -6.82
CA THR A 46 -2.97 14.02 -5.76
C THR A 46 -2.62 15.14 -4.77
N LYS A 47 -2.86 16.41 -5.16
CA LYS A 47 -2.48 17.60 -4.39
C LYS A 47 -2.95 17.56 -2.92
N PRO A 48 -4.24 17.33 -2.62
CA PRO A 48 -4.72 17.37 -1.24
C PRO A 48 -4.06 16.30 -0.36
N TYR A 49 -3.66 15.19 -0.93
CA TYR A 49 -3.00 14.10 -0.19
C TYR A 49 -1.54 14.43 0.12
N TYR A 50 -0.80 15.03 -0.83
CA TYR A 50 0.55 15.55 -0.57
C TYR A 50 0.53 16.65 0.50
N GLU A 51 -0.35 17.62 0.37
CA GLU A 51 -0.49 18.69 1.36
C GLU A 51 -0.84 18.14 2.75
N MET A 52 -1.70 17.12 2.83
CA MET A 52 -2.04 16.47 4.09
C MET A 52 -0.81 15.83 4.73
N VAL A 53 -0.03 15.05 3.98
CA VAL A 53 1.14 14.34 4.52
C VAL A 53 2.27 15.29 4.89
N LEU A 54 2.57 16.31 4.09
CA LEU A 54 3.54 17.35 4.42
C LEU A 54 3.17 18.10 5.71
N ASN A 55 1.89 18.43 5.89
CA ASN A 55 1.42 19.02 7.14
C ASN A 55 1.55 18.04 8.33
N GLN A 56 1.39 16.74 8.12
CA GLN A 56 1.61 15.74 9.16
C GLN A 56 3.09 15.61 9.52
N GLN A 57 4.01 15.65 8.55
CA GLN A 57 5.45 15.69 8.80
C GLN A 57 5.82 16.91 9.65
N LYS A 58 5.39 18.09 9.22
CA LYS A 58 5.66 19.36 9.92
C LYS A 58 5.17 19.36 11.37
N ASP A 59 4.06 18.71 11.65
CA ASP A 59 3.46 18.64 12.99
C ASP A 59 3.96 17.43 13.81
N GLY A 60 4.90 16.63 13.28
CA GLY A 60 5.43 15.43 13.93
C GLY A 60 4.42 14.29 14.06
N VAL A 61 3.35 14.30 13.27
CA VAL A 61 2.33 13.23 13.25
C VAL A 61 2.85 11.97 12.60
N CYS A 62 3.75 12.10 11.64
CA CYS A 62 4.52 11.01 11.04
C CYS A 62 6.00 11.38 11.01
N MET A 63 6.85 10.37 10.87
CA MET A 63 8.28 10.59 10.67
C MET A 63 8.51 11.31 9.34
N ASP A 64 9.47 12.23 9.30
CA ASP A 64 9.79 12.94 8.06
C ASP A 64 10.43 12.01 7.01
N TYR A 65 10.17 12.33 5.75
CA TYR A 65 10.58 11.51 4.62
C TYR A 65 12.09 11.37 4.49
N ALA A 66 12.83 12.46 4.69
CA ALA A 66 14.29 12.47 4.58
C ALA A 66 14.93 11.53 5.62
N THR A 67 14.39 11.50 6.83
CA THR A 67 14.81 10.56 7.88
C THR A 67 14.53 9.11 7.47
N LEU A 68 13.32 8.81 6.96
CA LEU A 68 12.98 7.46 6.48
C LEU A 68 13.93 6.98 5.38
N LYS A 69 14.21 7.84 4.38
CA LYS A 69 15.12 7.53 3.26
C LYS A 69 16.56 7.33 3.75
N THR A 70 17.06 8.22 4.61
CA THR A 70 18.43 8.16 5.12
C THR A 70 18.68 6.93 5.99
N GLN A 71 17.71 6.56 6.82
CA GLN A 71 17.79 5.37 7.66
C GLN A 71 17.50 4.07 6.90
N GLY A 72 16.94 4.15 5.69
CA GLY A 72 16.47 2.98 4.96
C GLY A 72 15.40 2.21 5.75
N LEU A 73 14.58 2.92 6.52
CA LEU A 73 13.62 2.31 7.44
C LEU A 73 12.45 1.69 6.66
N HIS A 74 12.44 0.36 6.61
CA HIS A 74 11.36 -0.37 5.97
C HIS A 74 10.09 -0.31 6.82
N TYR A 75 8.92 -0.25 6.19
CA TYR A 75 7.62 -0.14 6.88
C TYR A 75 7.42 -1.21 7.97
N SER A 76 7.86 -2.45 7.73
CA SER A 76 7.73 -3.52 8.71
C SER A 76 8.57 -3.28 9.95
N ALA A 77 9.79 -2.74 9.79
CA ALA A 77 10.65 -2.36 10.90
C ALA A 77 10.12 -1.14 11.65
N ALA A 78 9.52 -0.18 10.93
CA ALA A 78 8.87 0.98 11.56
C ALA A 78 7.69 0.54 12.45
N PHE A 79 6.83 -0.33 11.94
CA PHE A 79 5.67 -0.83 12.70
C PHE A 79 6.10 -1.70 13.89
N ALA A 80 7.17 -2.49 13.73
CA ALA A 80 7.70 -3.36 14.77
C ALA A 80 8.18 -2.61 16.03
N GLN A 81 8.48 -1.31 15.91
CA GLN A 81 8.89 -0.46 17.04
C GLN A 81 7.74 -0.20 18.05
N GLY A 82 6.50 -0.48 17.68
CA GLY A 82 5.34 -0.31 18.55
C GLY A 82 4.90 1.14 18.79
N ASN A 83 5.57 2.10 18.17
CA ASN A 83 5.30 3.53 18.31
C ASN A 83 4.58 4.17 17.09
N VAL A 84 4.07 3.36 16.18
CA VAL A 84 3.26 3.77 15.03
C VAL A 84 1.80 3.36 15.29
N ALA A 85 0.91 4.33 15.44
CA ALA A 85 -0.49 4.08 15.76
C ALA A 85 -1.31 3.61 14.55
N THR A 86 -1.03 4.14 13.36
CA THR A 86 -1.68 3.71 12.10
C THR A 86 -0.68 3.69 10.95
N MET A 87 -0.85 2.71 10.06
CA MET A 87 0.00 2.59 8.88
C MET A 87 -0.84 2.21 7.65
N ASN A 88 -0.61 2.95 6.56
CA ASN A 88 -1.14 2.59 5.24
C ASN A 88 -0.20 1.56 4.61
N MET A 89 -0.66 0.32 4.43
CA MET A 89 0.15 -0.76 3.86
C MET A 89 -0.72 -1.83 3.19
N GLY A 90 -0.11 -2.57 2.28
CA GLY A 90 -0.79 -3.66 1.59
C GLY A 90 -1.01 -4.90 2.46
N SER A 91 -2.01 -5.68 2.11
CA SER A 91 -2.45 -6.89 2.84
C SER A 91 -1.38 -7.98 2.97
N TRP A 92 -0.34 -7.98 2.14
CA TRP A 92 0.82 -8.87 2.29
C TRP A 92 1.52 -8.74 3.64
N PHE A 93 1.36 -7.57 4.31
CA PHE A 93 1.97 -7.36 5.63
C PHE A 93 1.28 -8.18 6.73
N ILE A 94 0.03 -8.58 6.56
CA ILE A 94 -0.72 -9.42 7.51
C ILE A 94 0.05 -10.72 7.81
N ALA A 95 0.40 -11.47 6.76
CA ALA A 95 1.15 -12.72 6.88
C ALA A 95 2.51 -12.52 7.58
N THR A 96 3.23 -11.47 7.18
CA THR A 96 4.52 -11.12 7.76
C THR A 96 4.39 -10.79 9.24
N LEU A 97 3.40 -9.98 9.62
CA LEU A 97 3.18 -9.53 10.98
C LEU A 97 2.83 -10.71 11.91
N ILE A 98 1.91 -11.57 11.50
CA ILE A 98 1.55 -12.79 12.23
C ILE A 98 2.78 -13.66 12.46
N GLN A 99 3.56 -13.93 11.41
CA GLN A 99 4.74 -14.80 11.51
C GLN A 99 5.82 -14.19 12.43
N LYS A 100 6.14 -12.91 12.26
CA LYS A 100 7.18 -12.23 13.04
C LYS A 100 6.83 -12.10 14.51
N ILE A 101 5.55 -11.87 14.85
CA ILE A 101 5.08 -11.89 16.23
C ILE A 101 5.20 -13.31 16.82
N LYS A 102 4.78 -14.32 16.08
CA LYS A 102 4.84 -15.74 16.50
C LYS A 102 6.28 -16.20 16.76
N ASP A 103 7.22 -15.76 15.94
CA ASP A 103 8.64 -16.07 16.08
C ASP A 103 9.33 -15.26 17.21
N GLY A 104 8.62 -14.31 17.83
CA GLY A 104 9.15 -13.44 18.88
C GLY A 104 10.10 -12.36 18.37
N GLU A 105 10.11 -12.10 17.05
CA GLU A 105 10.90 -11.01 16.46
C GLU A 105 10.25 -9.65 16.66
N TYR A 106 8.89 -9.59 16.66
CA TYR A 106 8.12 -8.37 16.89
C TYR A 106 7.41 -8.47 18.24
N THR A 107 7.90 -7.72 19.24
CA THR A 107 7.43 -7.77 20.63
C THR A 107 6.56 -6.58 21.02
N ASP A 108 6.75 -5.43 20.38
CA ASP A 108 6.16 -4.16 20.79
C ASP A 108 4.90 -3.79 20.00
N CYS A 109 4.57 -4.53 18.91
CA CYS A 109 3.39 -4.35 18.09
C CYS A 109 2.43 -5.57 18.10
N THR A 110 2.38 -6.30 19.20
CA THR A 110 1.56 -7.54 19.30
C THR A 110 0.07 -7.30 19.39
N ASN A 111 -0.35 -6.10 19.77
CA ASN A 111 -1.75 -5.67 19.78
C ASN A 111 -2.03 -4.82 18.55
N TRP A 112 -2.46 -5.45 17.47
CA TRP A 112 -2.71 -4.81 16.19
C TRP A 112 -4.10 -5.18 15.63
N GLY A 113 -4.57 -4.41 14.67
CA GLY A 113 -5.81 -4.66 13.97
C GLY A 113 -5.75 -4.06 12.56
N ILE A 114 -6.76 -4.33 11.77
CA ILE A 114 -6.95 -3.73 10.45
C ILE A 114 -8.31 -3.08 10.34
N VAL A 115 -8.37 -2.01 9.56
CA VAL A 115 -9.62 -1.31 9.26
C VAL A 115 -9.73 -1.11 7.75
N LYS A 116 -10.96 -0.99 7.26
CA LYS A 116 -11.19 -0.57 5.88
C LYS A 116 -10.47 0.73 5.60
N TYR A 117 -9.91 0.83 4.39
CA TYR A 117 -9.16 2.01 3.98
C TYR A 117 -10.01 3.28 4.13
N PRO A 118 -9.50 4.34 4.76
CA PRO A 118 -10.19 5.62 4.82
C PRO A 118 -10.38 6.19 3.42
N HIS A 119 -11.52 6.81 3.16
CA HIS A 119 -11.85 7.34 1.84
C HIS A 119 -12.45 8.75 1.94
N ALA A 120 -12.34 9.52 0.85
CA ALA A 120 -12.98 10.81 0.72
C ALA A 120 -14.51 10.69 0.61
N GLU A 121 -15.23 11.81 0.79
CA GLU A 121 -16.67 11.86 0.59
C GLU A 121 -17.03 11.48 -0.86
N GLY A 122 -18.04 10.63 -1.03
CA GLY A 122 -18.49 10.14 -2.32
C GLY A 122 -17.78 8.89 -2.84
N VAL A 123 -16.75 8.41 -2.16
CA VAL A 123 -16.12 7.10 -2.42
C VAL A 123 -16.90 6.01 -1.70
N GLU A 124 -17.13 4.88 -2.36
CA GLU A 124 -17.83 3.74 -1.76
C GLU A 124 -17.00 3.15 -0.61
N PRO A 125 -17.57 2.98 0.60
CA PRO A 125 -16.88 2.38 1.74
C PRO A 125 -16.36 0.96 1.42
N GLY A 126 -15.09 0.69 1.71
CA GLY A 126 -14.44 -0.57 1.37
C GLY A 126 -13.77 -0.58 -0.02
N SER A 127 -13.78 0.56 -0.73
CA SER A 127 -12.93 0.74 -1.90
C SER A 127 -11.46 0.70 -1.51
N THR A 128 -10.63 0.03 -2.31
CA THR A 128 -9.20 -0.12 -2.06
C THR A 128 -8.42 -0.23 -3.37
N LEU A 129 -7.13 -0.36 -3.23
CA LEU A 129 -6.18 -0.53 -4.32
C LEU A 129 -5.74 -1.99 -4.43
N SER A 130 -5.35 -2.39 -5.63
CA SER A 130 -4.75 -3.69 -5.89
C SER A 130 -3.44 -3.52 -6.64
N THR A 131 -2.39 -4.09 -6.06
CA THR A 131 -1.14 -4.38 -6.75
C THR A 131 -1.17 -5.83 -7.19
N ILE A 132 -0.92 -6.08 -8.47
CA ILE A 132 -0.97 -7.42 -9.03
C ILE A 132 0.40 -8.09 -8.87
N THR A 133 0.42 -9.25 -8.19
CA THR A 133 1.55 -10.17 -8.28
C THR A 133 1.20 -11.25 -9.30
N ALA A 134 1.90 -11.27 -10.42
CA ALA A 134 1.61 -12.16 -11.53
C ALA A 134 2.66 -13.28 -11.67
N LEU A 135 2.20 -14.45 -12.10
CA LEU A 135 3.07 -15.54 -12.55
C LEU A 135 3.15 -15.54 -14.07
N ALA A 136 4.36 -15.64 -14.62
CA ALA A 136 4.59 -15.73 -16.05
C ALA A 136 5.41 -16.96 -16.41
N VAL A 137 5.12 -17.55 -17.58
CA VAL A 137 5.93 -18.62 -18.16
C VAL A 137 6.82 -18.03 -19.24
N PRO A 138 8.15 -17.96 -19.05
CA PRO A 138 9.05 -17.40 -20.03
C PRO A 138 9.09 -18.27 -21.31
N THR A 139 9.31 -17.65 -22.46
CA THR A 139 9.40 -18.33 -23.75
C THR A 139 10.52 -19.38 -23.81
N SER A 140 11.57 -19.20 -22.98
CA SER A 140 12.70 -20.10 -22.84
C SER A 140 12.47 -21.25 -21.87
N ALA A 141 11.30 -21.36 -21.22
CA ALA A 141 11.03 -22.45 -20.26
C ALA A 141 11.14 -23.82 -20.94
N PRO A 142 11.92 -24.77 -20.38
CA PRO A 142 12.15 -26.07 -20.98
C PRO A 142 10.91 -26.98 -20.96
N ASN A 143 9.99 -26.76 -20.01
CA ASN A 143 8.74 -27.48 -19.88
C ASN A 143 7.58 -26.50 -19.63
N LYS A 144 7.06 -25.94 -20.72
CA LYS A 144 6.00 -24.91 -20.65
C LYS A 144 4.68 -25.48 -20.16
N ASP A 145 4.35 -26.72 -20.49
CA ASP A 145 3.09 -27.35 -20.09
C ASP A 145 3.05 -27.54 -18.56
N ALA A 146 4.12 -28.07 -17.95
CA ALA A 146 4.19 -28.20 -16.51
C ALA A 146 4.22 -26.83 -15.79
N ALA A 147 4.93 -25.85 -16.36
CA ALA A 147 4.91 -24.49 -15.83
C ALA A 147 3.52 -23.87 -15.89
N TRP A 148 2.79 -24.08 -16.98
CA TRP A 148 1.42 -23.62 -17.13
C TRP A 148 0.45 -24.33 -16.19
N ASP A 149 0.62 -25.62 -15.96
CA ASP A 149 -0.17 -26.38 -14.98
C ASP A 149 0.03 -25.84 -13.56
N PHE A 150 1.27 -25.45 -13.21
CA PHE A 150 1.55 -24.77 -11.94
C PHE A 150 0.86 -23.40 -11.84
N VAL A 151 0.93 -22.58 -12.89
CA VAL A 151 0.24 -21.28 -12.92
C VAL A 151 -1.27 -21.46 -12.76
N LYS A 152 -1.87 -22.41 -13.46
CA LYS A 152 -3.30 -22.73 -13.32
C LYS A 152 -3.67 -23.17 -11.91
N PHE A 153 -2.84 -23.99 -11.27
CA PHE A 153 -3.06 -24.43 -9.91
C PHE A 153 -3.04 -23.23 -8.94
N VAL A 154 -1.95 -22.43 -8.95
CA VAL A 154 -1.79 -21.30 -8.01
C VAL A 154 -2.87 -20.26 -8.19
N SER A 155 -3.28 -20.00 -9.45
CA SER A 155 -4.32 -18.99 -9.78
C SER A 155 -5.75 -19.54 -9.66
N GLY A 156 -5.91 -20.84 -9.40
CA GLY A 156 -7.20 -21.51 -9.26
C GLY A 156 -7.69 -21.59 -7.82
N ALA A 157 -8.87 -22.19 -7.61
CA ALA A 157 -9.52 -22.27 -6.29
C ALA A 157 -8.66 -23.00 -5.25
N GLU A 158 -8.02 -24.11 -5.61
CA GLU A 158 -7.17 -24.89 -4.69
C GLU A 158 -5.94 -24.07 -4.27
N GLY A 159 -5.26 -23.42 -5.21
CA GLY A 159 -4.11 -22.56 -4.94
C GLY A 159 -4.49 -21.34 -4.12
N ALA A 160 -5.68 -20.77 -4.35
CA ALA A 160 -6.20 -19.66 -3.55
C ALA A 160 -6.38 -20.06 -2.07
N GLU A 161 -6.89 -21.26 -1.79
CA GLU A 161 -6.99 -21.76 -0.41
C GLU A 161 -5.61 -21.96 0.24
N VAL A 162 -4.64 -22.46 -0.51
CA VAL A 162 -3.26 -22.60 -0.02
C VAL A 162 -2.66 -21.23 0.30
N MET A 163 -2.81 -20.24 -0.59
CA MET A 163 -2.33 -18.88 -0.35
C MET A 163 -3.01 -18.25 0.87
N ALA A 164 -4.33 -18.38 0.99
CA ALA A 164 -5.09 -17.84 2.13
C ALA A 164 -4.61 -18.45 3.46
N SER A 165 -4.28 -19.74 3.48
CA SER A 165 -3.76 -20.42 4.67
C SER A 165 -2.41 -19.88 5.17
N THR A 166 -1.71 -19.10 4.34
CA THR A 166 -0.47 -18.39 4.71
C THR A 166 -0.71 -16.91 5.09
N GLY A 167 -1.97 -16.45 5.10
CA GLY A 167 -2.34 -15.06 5.41
C GLY A 167 -2.23 -14.10 4.22
N ASN A 168 -2.03 -14.62 3.01
CA ASN A 168 -1.99 -13.81 1.79
C ASN A 168 -3.37 -13.80 1.12
N ILE A 169 -3.81 -12.65 0.63
CA ILE A 169 -5.08 -12.52 -0.09
C ILE A 169 -4.85 -12.92 -1.56
N PRO A 170 -5.47 -14.01 -2.05
CA PRO A 170 -5.37 -14.42 -3.44
C PRO A 170 -6.25 -13.56 -4.34
N ALA A 171 -5.99 -13.56 -5.66
CA ALA A 171 -6.83 -12.87 -6.64
C ALA A 171 -8.26 -13.44 -6.69
N MET A 172 -8.41 -14.74 -6.45
CA MET A 172 -9.72 -15.39 -6.30
C MET A 172 -10.15 -15.36 -4.85
N THR A 173 -11.17 -14.56 -4.51
CA THR A 173 -11.69 -14.40 -3.15
C THR A 173 -13.14 -14.87 -3.06
N ASN A 174 -13.53 -15.36 -1.89
CA ASN A 174 -14.90 -15.70 -1.48
C ASN A 174 -14.93 -15.77 0.05
N ASP A 175 -16.14 -16.00 0.63
CA ASP A 175 -16.32 -16.07 2.09
C ASP A 175 -15.39 -17.10 2.74
N LYS A 176 -15.17 -18.25 2.11
CA LYS A 176 -14.23 -19.27 2.63
C LYS A 176 -12.80 -18.77 2.73
N ILE A 177 -12.32 -18.00 1.75
CA ILE A 177 -11.00 -17.40 1.76
C ILE A 177 -10.86 -16.38 2.90
N VAL A 178 -11.87 -15.52 3.06
CA VAL A 178 -11.94 -14.55 4.16
C VAL A 178 -11.91 -15.27 5.52
N ASP A 179 -12.73 -16.31 5.69
CA ASP A 179 -12.78 -17.09 6.92
C ASP A 179 -11.46 -17.82 7.21
N LEU A 180 -10.76 -18.35 6.20
CA LEU A 180 -9.45 -18.96 6.36
C LEU A 180 -8.43 -17.98 6.93
N ILE A 181 -8.36 -16.76 6.38
CA ILE A 181 -7.43 -15.73 6.84
C ILE A 181 -7.82 -15.25 8.25
N ALA A 182 -9.10 -14.94 8.47
CA ALA A 182 -9.59 -14.44 9.74
C ALA A 182 -9.51 -15.44 10.90
N SER A 183 -9.44 -16.75 10.60
CA SER A 183 -9.28 -17.82 11.60
C SER A 183 -7.83 -18.20 11.89
N MET A 184 -6.85 -17.55 11.26
CA MET A 184 -5.44 -17.86 11.51
C MET A 184 -5.06 -17.51 12.95
N ASP A 185 -4.25 -18.37 13.55
CA ASP A 185 -3.64 -18.08 14.85
C ASP A 185 -2.73 -16.85 14.74
N GLY A 186 -3.05 -15.82 15.53
CA GLY A 186 -2.38 -14.52 15.50
C GLY A 186 -3.09 -13.44 14.65
N PHE A 187 -4.16 -13.77 13.91
CA PHE A 187 -5.01 -12.76 13.28
C PHE A 187 -5.87 -12.06 14.36
N PRO A 188 -6.13 -10.73 14.24
CA PRO A 188 -6.99 -10.02 15.18
C PRO A 188 -8.40 -10.62 15.28
N THR A 189 -8.93 -10.71 16.49
CA THR A 189 -10.22 -11.37 16.73
C THR A 189 -11.43 -10.43 16.69
N ASP A 190 -11.19 -9.13 16.51
CA ASP A 190 -12.27 -8.14 16.43
C ASP A 190 -12.95 -8.16 15.06
N GLU A 191 -14.26 -7.83 15.07
CA GLU A 191 -15.08 -7.87 13.85
C GLU A 191 -14.62 -6.87 12.78
N ALA A 192 -14.11 -5.69 13.18
CA ALA A 192 -13.64 -4.68 12.25
C ALA A 192 -12.44 -5.19 11.42
N SER A 193 -11.52 -5.93 12.04
CA SER A 193 -10.39 -6.55 11.35
C SER A 193 -10.85 -7.63 10.37
N LYS A 194 -11.86 -8.42 10.70
CA LYS A 194 -12.45 -9.40 9.78
C LYS A 194 -13.17 -8.71 8.61
N GLU A 195 -13.99 -7.71 8.90
CA GLU A 195 -14.69 -6.94 7.87
C GLU A 195 -13.74 -6.20 6.91
N ALA A 196 -12.56 -5.83 7.38
CA ALA A 196 -11.55 -5.15 6.54
C ALA A 196 -10.95 -6.05 5.46
N LEU A 197 -11.08 -7.38 5.58
CA LEU A 197 -10.67 -8.33 4.52
C LEU A 197 -11.63 -8.31 3.32
N VAL A 198 -12.84 -7.77 3.50
CA VAL A 198 -13.86 -7.70 2.44
C VAL A 198 -13.83 -6.33 1.78
N THR A 199 -13.49 -6.30 0.49
CA THR A 199 -13.46 -5.08 -0.31
C THR A 199 -14.74 -4.96 -1.15
N SER A 200 -15.31 -3.75 -1.26
CA SER A 200 -16.46 -3.48 -2.10
C SER A 200 -16.04 -3.22 -3.55
N HIS A 201 -14.93 -2.51 -3.72
CA HIS A 201 -14.37 -2.18 -5.03
C HIS A 201 -12.84 -2.14 -4.97
N THR A 202 -12.19 -2.55 -6.06
CA THR A 202 -10.73 -2.61 -6.13
C THR A 202 -10.25 -1.91 -7.41
N TYR A 203 -9.42 -0.88 -7.25
CA TYR A 203 -8.80 -0.15 -8.34
C TYR A 203 -7.36 -0.61 -8.54
N LEU A 204 -6.88 -0.66 -9.78
CA LEU A 204 -5.50 -1.02 -10.06
C LEU A 204 -4.55 0.12 -9.72
N GLU A 205 -3.51 -0.19 -8.97
CA GLU A 205 -2.40 0.72 -8.69
C GLU A 205 -1.71 1.21 -9.97
N MET A 206 -1.43 0.26 -10.88
CA MET A 206 -0.86 0.55 -12.19
C MET A 206 -1.68 -0.21 -13.25
N PRO A 207 -2.54 0.47 -14.00
CA PRO A 207 -3.20 -0.12 -15.16
C PRO A 207 -2.19 -0.61 -16.20
N ALA A 208 -2.56 -1.64 -16.97
CA ALA A 208 -1.72 -2.17 -18.02
C ALA A 208 -1.43 -1.10 -19.08
N ASN A 209 -0.18 -0.72 -19.20
CA ASN A 209 0.31 0.29 -20.14
C ASN A 209 1.76 -0.04 -20.50
N ASP A 210 2.12 0.01 -21.78
CA ASP A 210 3.48 -0.28 -22.26
C ASP A 210 4.50 0.80 -21.88
N LYS A 211 4.03 1.97 -21.42
CA LYS A 211 4.82 3.08 -20.88
C LYS A 211 4.90 3.13 -19.36
N SER A 212 4.36 2.13 -18.65
CA SER A 212 4.25 2.14 -17.18
C SER A 212 5.57 2.44 -16.47
N SER A 213 6.68 1.85 -16.91
CA SER A 213 7.99 2.07 -16.27
C SER A 213 8.53 3.50 -16.47
N GLU A 214 8.28 4.09 -17.63
CA GLU A 214 8.67 5.47 -17.94
C GLU A 214 7.84 6.46 -17.12
N ILE A 215 6.52 6.23 -17.06
CA ILE A 215 5.58 7.01 -16.23
C ILE A 215 5.99 6.93 -14.77
N GLU A 216 6.24 5.72 -14.27
CA GLU A 216 6.61 5.49 -12.87
C GLU A 216 7.90 6.22 -12.49
N THR A 217 8.87 6.30 -13.39
CA THR A 217 10.11 7.05 -13.18
C THR A 217 9.82 8.52 -12.92
N VAL A 218 9.05 9.17 -13.79
CA VAL A 218 8.68 10.59 -13.62
C VAL A 218 7.95 10.82 -12.30
N LEU A 219 6.98 9.96 -11.98
CA LEU A 219 6.19 10.12 -10.77
C LEU A 219 7.01 9.91 -9.49
N ASN A 220 7.94 8.95 -9.48
CA ASN A 220 8.83 8.72 -8.34
C ASN A 220 9.79 9.88 -8.12
N GLU A 221 10.38 10.44 -9.18
CA GLU A 221 11.28 11.60 -9.10
C GLU A 221 10.55 12.81 -8.50
N GLN A 222 9.38 13.13 -9.00
CA GLN A 222 8.62 14.26 -8.49
C GLN A 222 8.08 14.02 -7.07
N HIS A 223 7.71 12.78 -6.75
CA HIS A 223 7.36 12.40 -5.38
C HIS A 223 8.52 12.65 -4.40
N ASP A 224 9.72 12.22 -4.74
CA ASP A 224 10.91 12.42 -3.91
C ASP A 224 11.17 13.92 -3.68
N LEU A 225 11.04 14.75 -4.71
CA LEU A 225 11.23 16.20 -4.61
C LEU A 225 10.18 16.87 -3.70
N ILE A 226 8.91 16.48 -3.82
CA ILE A 226 7.83 16.98 -2.94
C ILE A 226 8.13 16.59 -1.49
N MET A 227 8.39 15.31 -1.25
CA MET A 227 8.48 14.78 0.09
C MET A 227 9.73 15.24 0.85
N ASN A 228 10.80 15.60 0.14
CA ASN A 228 11.99 16.27 0.67
C ASN A 228 11.82 17.79 0.77
N GLU A 229 10.66 18.34 0.40
CA GLU A 229 10.38 19.79 0.36
C GLU A 229 11.37 20.58 -0.54
N GLU A 230 11.92 19.92 -1.60
CA GLU A 230 12.82 20.54 -2.56
C GLU A 230 12.08 21.31 -3.65
N THR A 231 10.79 21.02 -3.86
CA THR A 231 9.90 21.74 -4.78
C THR A 231 8.50 21.88 -4.17
N SER A 232 7.74 22.85 -4.68
CA SER A 232 6.34 22.98 -4.28
C SER A 232 5.48 21.83 -4.84
N VAL A 233 4.37 21.51 -4.17
CA VAL A 233 3.43 20.49 -4.65
C VAL A 233 2.90 20.85 -6.04
N ASP A 234 2.58 22.14 -6.27
CA ASP A 234 2.05 22.61 -7.56
C ASP A 234 3.07 22.49 -8.70
N ASP A 235 4.32 22.88 -8.47
CA ASP A 235 5.37 22.77 -9.50
C ASP A 235 5.69 21.32 -9.84
N ALA A 236 5.74 20.42 -8.84
CA ALA A 236 5.97 19.01 -9.06
C ALA A 236 4.80 18.33 -9.81
N ILE A 237 3.55 18.67 -9.47
CA ILE A 237 2.38 18.18 -10.20
C ILE A 237 2.42 18.65 -11.65
N ALA A 238 2.75 19.91 -11.90
CA ALA A 238 2.91 20.44 -13.26
C ALA A 238 4.00 19.64 -14.03
N ALA A 239 5.12 19.33 -13.38
CA ALA A 239 6.18 18.53 -13.97
C ALA A 239 5.76 17.06 -14.21
N MET A 240 4.97 16.45 -13.31
CA MET A 240 4.35 15.14 -13.52
C MET A 240 3.45 15.16 -14.76
N ASN A 241 2.54 16.14 -14.86
CA ASN A 241 1.62 16.28 -15.98
C ASN A 241 2.39 16.42 -17.30
N GLU A 242 3.34 17.35 -17.39
CA GLU A 242 4.15 17.59 -18.59
C GLU A 242 4.97 16.35 -18.98
N GLY A 243 5.69 15.75 -18.03
CA GLY A 243 6.55 14.60 -18.28
C GLY A 243 5.78 13.38 -18.76
N VAL A 244 4.65 13.07 -18.10
CA VAL A 244 3.86 11.91 -18.48
C VAL A 244 3.08 12.13 -19.79
N GLN A 245 2.53 13.31 -20.04
CA GLN A 245 1.91 13.64 -21.32
C GLN A 245 2.90 13.53 -22.47
N ALA A 246 4.17 13.93 -22.28
CA ALA A 246 5.21 13.79 -23.29
C ALA A 246 5.54 12.30 -23.58
N ILE A 247 5.47 11.43 -22.56
CA ILE A 247 5.64 9.97 -22.72
C ILE A 247 4.46 9.37 -23.49
N LEU A 248 3.23 9.75 -23.13
CA LEU A 248 2.01 9.23 -23.77
C LEU A 248 1.84 9.69 -25.22
N ALA A 249 2.49 10.78 -25.64
CA ALA A 249 2.47 11.30 -26.99
C ALA A 249 3.43 10.59 -27.97
N GLN A 250 4.29 9.67 -27.49
CA GLN A 250 5.24 8.87 -28.27
C GLN A 250 4.63 7.57 -28.79
#